data_95d375103180155020067eb2cef567df
#
_entry.id   95d375103180155020067eb2cef567df
#
_cell.length_a   1.000
_cell.length_b   1.000
_cell.length_c   1.000
_cell.angle_alpha   90.00
_cell.angle_beta   90.00
_cell.angle_gamma   90.00
#
_symmetry.space_group_name_H-M   'P 1'
#
loop_
_entity.id
_entity.type
_entity.pdbx_description
1 polymer ?
#
loop_
_entity_poly.entity_id
_entity_poly.type
_entity_poly.pdbx_seq_one_letter_code
_entity_poly.pdbx_strand_id
1 'polypeptide(L)'
;IMWWLVLYSLLACSFIMSLVWLWATKNKNAGVVDIFWSYNFPVIAFILLWMAPGYEMRKVLFCSMVIIAGLRLGTFLAYRIFSHIDVEEGRYQELRKNYAPNVNRRFFLFFQFQAVSNVILALPFFIITINPNPDLSWLEYTGFGIWIISILGETIADQQLSSFKKNPDNKGKVCQDGLWYYSRHPNYFFQ
;
A
#
# COMPACT_ATOMS: atom_id res chain seq x y z
N ILE A 1 -16.36 -20.53 0.52
CA ILE A 1 -14.95 -20.33 0.13
C ILE A 1 -14.54 -18.87 0.33
N MET A 2 -15.25 -17.91 -0.24
CA MET A 2 -14.91 -16.47 -0.14
C MET A 2 -14.73 -15.99 1.31
N TRP A 3 -15.63 -16.36 2.23
CA TRP A 3 -15.56 -15.94 3.63
C TRP A 3 -14.28 -16.43 4.35
N TRP A 4 -13.80 -17.62 4.03
CA TRP A 4 -12.55 -18.13 4.58
C TRP A 4 -11.33 -17.35 4.05
N LEU A 5 -11.32 -16.97 2.77
CA LEU A 5 -10.27 -16.14 2.18
C LEU A 5 -10.22 -14.76 2.86
N VAL A 6 -11.37 -14.13 3.06
CA VAL A 6 -11.51 -12.86 3.80
C VAL A 6 -10.99 -13.01 5.22
N LEU A 7 -11.41 -14.07 5.93
CA LEU A 7 -11.00 -14.32 7.31
C LEU A 7 -9.48 -14.53 7.43
N TYR A 8 -8.88 -15.40 6.59
CA TYR A 8 -7.44 -15.62 6.62
C TYR A 8 -6.65 -14.36 6.29
N SER A 9 -7.10 -13.58 5.31
CA SER A 9 -6.48 -12.30 4.98
C SER A 9 -6.57 -11.31 6.13
N LEU A 10 -7.71 -11.22 6.80
CA LEU A 10 -7.89 -10.36 7.96
C LEU A 10 -6.99 -10.78 9.13
N LEU A 11 -6.94 -12.08 9.43
CA LEU A 11 -6.09 -12.61 10.51
C LEU A 11 -4.60 -12.36 10.21
N ALA A 12 -4.16 -12.58 8.97
CA ALA A 12 -2.78 -12.32 8.57
C ALA A 12 -2.42 -10.82 8.67
N CYS A 13 -3.25 -9.93 8.11
CA CYS A 13 -3.02 -8.49 8.20
C CYS A 13 -3.06 -7.99 9.65
N SER A 14 -4.03 -8.45 10.44
CA SER A 14 -4.14 -8.09 11.86
C SER A 14 -2.93 -8.55 12.67
N PHE A 15 -2.44 -9.76 12.42
CA PHE A 15 -1.23 -10.29 13.05
C PHE A 15 0.01 -9.44 12.69
N ILE A 16 0.22 -9.18 11.40
CA ILE A 16 1.32 -8.31 10.94
C ILE A 16 1.23 -6.93 11.59
N MET A 17 0.05 -6.30 11.55
CA MET A 17 -0.15 -4.97 12.14
C MET A 17 0.05 -4.95 13.65
N SER A 18 -0.24 -6.06 14.35
CA SER A 18 0.06 -6.18 15.78
C SER A 18 1.56 -6.20 16.05
N LEU A 19 2.34 -6.94 15.27
CA LEU A 19 3.81 -6.95 15.35
C LEU A 19 4.41 -5.57 15.04
N VAL A 20 3.91 -4.93 14.00
CA VAL A 20 4.34 -3.59 13.58
C VAL A 20 4.01 -2.55 14.65
N TRP A 21 2.83 -2.65 15.29
CA TRP A 21 2.47 -1.81 16.43
C TRP A 21 3.40 -1.99 17.63
N LEU A 22 3.77 -3.23 17.96
CA LEU A 22 4.75 -3.51 19.03
C LEU A 22 6.08 -2.82 18.72
N TRP A 23 6.56 -2.94 17.50
CA TRP A 23 7.80 -2.29 17.06
C TRP A 23 7.66 -0.74 17.11
N ALA A 24 6.57 -0.19 16.58
CA ALA A 24 6.28 1.24 16.56
C ALA A 24 6.18 1.84 17.95
N THR A 25 5.61 1.10 18.90
CA THR A 25 5.51 1.51 20.30
C THR A 25 6.88 1.57 20.96
N LYS A 26 7.73 0.55 20.72
CA LYS A 26 9.10 0.48 21.27
C LYS A 26 9.97 1.61 20.73
N ASN A 27 9.88 1.90 19.44
CA ASN A 27 10.73 2.88 18.75
C ASN A 27 10.09 4.28 18.69
N LYS A 28 8.89 4.47 19.23
CA LYS A 28 8.12 5.73 19.23
C LYS A 28 7.94 6.34 17.84
N ASN A 29 7.80 5.50 16.83
CA ASN A 29 7.58 5.92 15.45
C ASN A 29 6.45 5.11 14.81
N ALA A 30 5.26 5.70 14.70
CA ALA A 30 4.07 5.07 14.12
C ALA A 30 4.05 5.13 12.59
N GLY A 31 4.92 5.93 11.95
CA GLY A 31 4.97 6.07 10.50
C GLY A 31 5.23 4.76 9.74
N VAL A 32 5.85 3.78 10.38
CA VAL A 32 6.07 2.45 9.80
C VAL A 32 4.78 1.73 9.40
N VAL A 33 3.62 2.14 9.93
CA VAL A 33 2.31 1.58 9.56
C VAL A 33 2.04 1.69 8.06
N ASP A 34 2.45 2.79 7.43
CA ASP A 34 2.23 3.03 5.99
C ASP A 34 2.99 2.01 5.13
N ILE A 35 4.19 1.62 5.55
CA ILE A 35 4.99 0.60 4.88
C ILE A 35 4.24 -0.73 4.88
N PHE A 36 3.80 -1.17 6.05
CA PHE A 36 3.15 -2.46 6.21
C PHE A 36 1.71 -2.46 5.72
N TRP A 37 1.04 -1.31 5.71
CA TRP A 37 -0.24 -1.15 5.02
C TRP A 37 -0.10 -1.50 3.53
N SER A 38 0.95 -1.01 2.89
CA SER A 38 1.26 -1.35 1.50
C SER A 38 1.62 -2.83 1.32
N TYR A 39 2.44 -3.40 2.20
CA TYR A 39 2.86 -4.79 2.12
C TYR A 39 1.76 -5.81 2.43
N ASN A 40 0.70 -5.41 3.11
CA ASN A 40 -0.46 -6.26 3.35
C ASN A 40 -1.18 -6.67 2.05
N PHE A 41 -1.17 -5.84 1.00
CA PHE A 41 -1.75 -6.22 -0.30
C PHE A 41 -1.03 -7.39 -0.95
N PRO A 42 0.32 -7.44 -1.08
CA PRO A 42 1.06 -8.64 -1.42
C PRO A 42 0.70 -9.86 -0.57
N VAL A 43 0.57 -9.71 0.74
CA VAL A 43 0.20 -10.84 1.63
C VAL A 43 -1.18 -11.39 1.27
N ILE A 44 -2.18 -10.51 1.08
CA ILE A 44 -3.52 -10.90 0.63
C ILE A 44 -3.43 -11.59 -0.73
N ALA A 45 -2.67 -11.04 -1.69
CA ALA A 45 -2.51 -11.61 -3.02
C ALA A 45 -1.87 -13.01 -2.97
N PHE A 46 -0.89 -13.26 -2.10
CA PHE A 46 -0.33 -14.59 -1.89
C PHE A 46 -1.35 -15.58 -1.34
N ILE A 47 -2.18 -15.19 -0.35
CA ILE A 47 -3.26 -16.03 0.17
C ILE A 47 -4.23 -16.39 -0.95
N LEU A 48 -4.61 -15.43 -1.79
CA LEU A 48 -5.53 -15.63 -2.90
C LEU A 48 -4.92 -16.54 -3.97
N LEU A 49 -3.65 -16.34 -4.30
CA LEU A 49 -2.95 -17.16 -5.30
C LEU A 49 -2.96 -18.64 -4.91
N TRP A 50 -2.75 -18.95 -3.62
CA TRP A 50 -2.69 -20.33 -3.13
C TRP A 50 -4.06 -20.95 -2.85
N MET A 51 -5.01 -20.19 -2.34
CA MET A 51 -6.25 -20.73 -1.76
C MET A 51 -7.50 -20.44 -2.60
N ALA A 52 -7.49 -19.47 -3.51
CA ALA A 52 -8.66 -19.17 -4.31
C ALA A 52 -8.88 -20.22 -5.39
N PRO A 53 -10.13 -20.69 -5.63
CA PRO A 53 -10.42 -21.78 -6.54
C PRO A 53 -10.62 -21.36 -8.00
N GLY A 54 -10.41 -20.10 -8.34
CA GLY A 54 -10.66 -19.60 -9.69
C GLY A 54 -9.61 -20.02 -10.72
N TYR A 55 -9.78 -19.55 -11.96
CA TYR A 55 -8.92 -19.89 -13.07
C TYR A 55 -7.47 -19.44 -12.83
N GLU A 56 -6.52 -20.37 -12.99
CA GLU A 56 -5.12 -20.18 -12.57
C GLU A 56 -4.44 -18.98 -13.25
N MET A 57 -4.58 -18.83 -14.56
CA MET A 57 -3.97 -17.71 -15.29
C MET A 57 -4.49 -16.36 -14.82
N ARG A 58 -5.80 -16.25 -14.50
CA ARG A 58 -6.40 -15.04 -13.95
C ARG A 58 -5.82 -14.72 -12.59
N LYS A 59 -5.70 -15.73 -11.69
CA LYS A 59 -5.10 -15.55 -10.36
C LYS A 59 -3.67 -15.08 -10.48
N VAL A 60 -2.86 -15.76 -11.30
CA VAL A 60 -1.44 -15.42 -11.48
C VAL A 60 -1.29 -14.00 -12.01
N LEU A 61 -2.00 -13.67 -13.09
CA LEU A 61 -1.96 -12.33 -13.69
C LEU A 61 -2.33 -11.25 -12.66
N PHE A 62 -3.49 -11.39 -12.04
CA PHE A 62 -4.02 -10.39 -11.14
C PHE A 62 -3.22 -10.27 -9.83
N CYS A 63 -2.88 -11.40 -9.20
CA CYS A 63 -2.08 -11.38 -7.97
C CYS A 63 -0.67 -10.82 -8.23
N SER A 64 -0.06 -11.10 -9.38
CA SER A 64 1.22 -10.49 -9.75
C SER A 64 1.14 -8.98 -9.84
N MET A 65 0.07 -8.43 -10.42
CA MET A 65 -0.15 -6.98 -10.48
C MET A 65 -0.21 -6.37 -9.07
N VAL A 66 -0.98 -6.98 -8.16
CA VAL A 66 -1.12 -6.53 -6.78
C VAL A 66 0.19 -6.61 -6.01
N ILE A 67 0.93 -7.72 -6.19
CA ILE A 67 2.23 -7.94 -5.54
C ILE A 67 3.23 -6.88 -5.99
N ILE A 68 3.36 -6.65 -7.30
CA ILE A 68 4.29 -5.66 -7.86
C ILE A 68 3.95 -4.25 -7.36
N ALA A 69 2.68 -3.86 -7.41
CA ALA A 69 2.24 -2.54 -6.94
C ALA A 69 2.50 -2.35 -5.44
N GLY A 70 2.12 -3.33 -4.62
CA GLY A 70 2.28 -3.25 -3.17
C GLY A 70 3.75 -3.28 -2.73
N LEU A 71 4.59 -4.11 -3.36
CA LEU A 71 6.03 -4.13 -3.10
C LEU A 71 6.69 -2.82 -3.52
N ARG A 72 6.34 -2.29 -4.70
CA ARG A 72 6.88 -1.01 -5.20
C ARG A 72 6.56 0.12 -4.22
N LEU A 73 5.28 0.30 -3.86
CA LEU A 73 4.85 1.36 -2.95
C LEU A 73 5.45 1.17 -1.55
N GLY A 74 5.38 -0.05 -1.01
CA GLY A 74 5.94 -0.37 0.31
C GLY A 74 7.44 -0.10 0.38
N THR A 75 8.19 -0.45 -0.66
CA THR A 75 9.64 -0.20 -0.72
C THR A 75 9.96 1.29 -0.83
N PHE A 76 9.20 2.03 -1.62
CA PHE A 76 9.33 3.50 -1.70
C PHE A 76 9.06 4.16 -0.34
N LEU A 77 8.00 3.76 0.35
CA LEU A 77 7.67 4.27 1.69
C LEU A 77 8.72 3.85 2.73
N ALA A 78 9.22 2.61 2.64
CA ALA A 78 10.28 2.12 3.52
C ALA A 78 11.55 2.96 3.37
N TYR A 79 12.00 3.21 2.14
CA TYR A 79 13.16 4.06 1.88
C TYR A 79 12.96 5.47 2.47
N ARG A 80 11.79 6.07 2.27
CA ARG A 80 11.46 7.40 2.79
C ARG A 80 11.47 7.44 4.31
N ILE A 81 10.84 6.47 4.97
CA ILE A 81 10.67 6.47 6.43
C ILE A 81 11.97 6.07 7.12
N PHE A 82 12.69 5.05 6.63
CA PHE A 82 13.93 4.61 7.24
C PHE A 82 15.09 5.59 7.05
N SER A 83 15.06 6.44 6.03
CA SER A 83 16.07 7.50 5.88
C SER A 83 15.98 8.58 6.97
N HIS A 84 14.86 8.67 7.70
CA HIS A 84 14.63 9.63 8.78
C HIS A 84 13.94 8.95 9.98
N ILE A 85 14.34 7.72 10.28
CA ILE A 85 13.65 6.85 11.26
C ILE A 85 13.59 7.45 12.67
N ASP A 86 14.57 8.28 13.02
CA ASP A 86 14.68 8.92 14.33
C ASP A 86 13.62 10.02 14.55
N VAL A 87 12.98 10.47 13.47
CA VAL A 87 11.98 11.54 13.51
C VAL A 87 10.65 11.01 13.01
N GLU A 88 9.67 10.90 13.92
CA GLU A 88 8.32 10.52 13.56
C GLU A 88 7.69 11.59 12.64
N GLU A 89 7.00 11.18 11.56
CA GLU A 89 6.31 12.12 10.64
C GLU A 89 5.26 12.97 11.39
N GLY A 90 5.15 14.26 11.02
CA GLY A 90 4.32 15.25 11.72
C GLY A 90 2.87 14.81 11.93
N ARG A 91 2.28 14.09 10.97
CA ARG A 91 0.94 13.50 11.07
C ARG A 91 0.81 12.56 12.29
N TYR A 92 1.79 11.72 12.52
CA TYR A 92 1.76 10.77 13.64
C TYR A 92 2.14 11.43 14.96
N GLN A 93 2.99 12.47 14.94
CA GLN A 93 3.25 13.29 16.12
C GLN A 93 1.97 13.98 16.61
N GLU A 94 1.15 14.52 15.69
CA GLU A 94 -0.12 15.14 16.01
C GLU A 94 -1.13 14.12 16.54
N LEU A 95 -1.25 12.95 15.88
CA LEU A 95 -2.09 11.86 16.39
C LEU A 95 -1.66 11.41 17.79
N ARG A 96 -0.36 11.36 18.07
CA ARG A 96 0.16 11.01 19.39
C ARG A 96 -0.28 11.99 20.47
N LYS A 97 -0.28 13.29 20.16
CA LYS A 97 -0.80 14.33 21.07
C LYS A 97 -2.29 14.14 21.32
N ASN A 98 -3.06 13.90 20.26
CA ASN A 98 -4.52 13.73 20.33
C ASN A 98 -4.94 12.43 21.03
N TYR A 99 -4.06 11.42 21.05
CA TYR A 99 -4.33 10.13 21.67
C TYR A 99 -4.00 10.08 23.17
N ALA A 100 -3.36 11.11 23.72
CA ALA A 100 -3.10 11.17 25.15
C ALA A 100 -4.39 11.11 25.99
N PRO A 101 -4.41 10.47 27.18
CA PRO A 101 -3.29 9.74 27.78
C PRO A 101 -3.12 8.29 27.26
N ASN A 102 -4.04 7.75 26.46
CA ASN A 102 -4.11 6.34 26.07
C ASN A 102 -3.43 6.05 24.71
N VAL A 103 -2.25 6.63 24.49
CA VAL A 103 -1.54 6.63 23.19
C VAL A 103 -1.38 5.22 22.61
N ASN A 104 -0.82 4.28 23.39
CA ASN A 104 -0.52 2.94 22.88
C ASN A 104 -1.78 2.17 22.48
N ARG A 105 -2.85 2.23 23.29
CA ARG A 105 -4.11 1.57 23.00
C ARG A 105 -4.78 2.15 21.75
N ARG A 106 -4.77 3.48 21.61
CA ARG A 106 -5.37 4.14 20.44
C ARG A 106 -4.59 3.87 19.15
N PHE A 107 -3.25 3.82 19.20
CA PHE A 107 -2.45 3.37 18.07
C PHE A 107 -2.69 1.90 17.76
N PHE A 108 -2.86 1.01 18.74
CA PHE A 108 -3.23 -0.37 18.46
C PHE A 108 -4.52 -0.45 17.66
N LEU A 109 -5.57 0.24 18.09
CA LEU A 109 -6.84 0.29 17.36
C LEU A 109 -6.69 0.90 15.96
N PHE A 110 -5.88 1.94 15.82
CA PHE A 110 -5.56 2.53 14.53
C PHE A 110 -4.88 1.54 13.57
N PHE A 111 -3.90 0.77 14.06
CA PHE A 111 -3.22 -0.26 13.28
C PHE A 111 -4.17 -1.40 12.88
N GLN A 112 -5.07 -1.82 13.79
CA GLN A 112 -6.11 -2.81 13.46
C GLN A 112 -7.11 -2.26 12.43
N PHE A 113 -7.47 -1.00 12.53
CA PHE A 113 -8.29 -0.33 11.52
C PHE A 113 -7.62 -0.35 10.15
N GLN A 114 -6.29 -0.16 10.09
CA GLN A 114 -5.53 -0.29 8.84
C GLN A 114 -5.57 -1.71 8.27
N ALA A 115 -5.48 -2.75 9.11
CA ALA A 115 -5.64 -4.13 8.68
C ALA A 115 -7.04 -4.41 8.09
N VAL A 116 -8.09 -3.90 8.74
CA VAL A 116 -9.47 -4.00 8.24
C VAL A 116 -9.63 -3.24 6.91
N SER A 117 -9.05 -2.04 6.80
CA SER A 117 -9.11 -1.25 5.56
C SER A 117 -8.43 -1.96 4.39
N ASN A 118 -7.30 -2.65 4.61
CA ASN A 118 -6.66 -3.47 3.57
C ASN A 118 -7.62 -4.54 3.02
N VAL A 119 -8.32 -5.26 3.90
CA VAL A 119 -9.26 -6.32 3.49
C VAL A 119 -10.47 -5.75 2.77
N ILE A 120 -11.01 -4.61 3.24
CA ILE A 120 -12.13 -3.94 2.57
C ILE A 120 -11.72 -3.48 1.16
N LEU A 121 -10.57 -2.85 1.02
CA LEU A 121 -10.04 -2.41 -0.27
C LEU A 121 -9.69 -3.58 -1.20
N ALA A 122 -9.38 -4.74 -0.63
CA ALA A 122 -9.10 -5.97 -1.38
C ALA A 122 -10.37 -6.75 -1.79
N LEU A 123 -11.60 -6.32 -1.42
CA LEU A 123 -12.82 -7.03 -1.79
C LEU A 123 -12.93 -7.36 -3.29
N PRO A 124 -12.60 -6.45 -4.23
CA PRO A 124 -12.57 -6.79 -5.66
C PRO A 124 -11.61 -7.94 -5.98
N PHE A 125 -10.49 -8.05 -5.25
CA PHE A 125 -9.49 -9.10 -5.46
C PHE A 125 -10.06 -10.49 -5.18
N PHE A 126 -10.84 -10.63 -4.10
CA PHE A 126 -11.51 -11.89 -3.77
C PHE A 126 -12.47 -12.29 -4.88
N ILE A 127 -13.25 -11.36 -5.41
CA ILE A 127 -14.24 -11.63 -6.47
C ILE A 127 -13.54 -12.08 -7.75
N ILE A 128 -12.49 -11.40 -8.17
CA ILE A 128 -11.75 -11.73 -9.39
C ILE A 128 -11.08 -13.11 -9.28
N THR A 129 -10.48 -13.41 -8.14
CA THR A 129 -9.67 -14.64 -7.96
C THR A 129 -10.50 -15.89 -7.74
N ILE A 130 -11.79 -15.80 -7.39
CA ILE A 130 -12.69 -16.97 -7.31
C ILE A 130 -13.40 -17.27 -8.62
N ASN A 131 -13.28 -16.44 -9.66
CA ASN A 131 -13.95 -16.64 -10.94
C ASN A 131 -13.31 -17.84 -11.69
N PRO A 132 -14.07 -18.94 -11.95
CA PRO A 132 -13.56 -20.13 -12.58
C PRO A 132 -13.52 -20.07 -14.12
N ASN A 133 -14.08 -19.04 -14.76
CA ASN A 133 -14.12 -18.94 -16.21
C ASN A 133 -12.69 -18.95 -16.79
N PRO A 134 -12.34 -19.88 -17.72
CA PRO A 134 -11.00 -19.97 -18.29
C PRO A 134 -10.69 -18.86 -19.30
N ASP A 135 -11.70 -18.15 -19.80
CA ASP A 135 -11.51 -17.09 -20.77
C ASP A 135 -11.27 -15.75 -20.07
N LEU A 136 -10.16 -15.11 -20.40
CA LEU A 136 -9.92 -13.72 -20.00
C LEU A 136 -10.71 -12.79 -20.90
N SER A 137 -11.46 -11.87 -20.31
CA SER A 137 -12.26 -10.89 -21.02
C SER A 137 -11.41 -9.74 -21.55
N TRP A 138 -11.91 -9.04 -22.56
CA TRP A 138 -11.28 -7.81 -23.06
C TRP A 138 -11.15 -6.73 -21.97
N LEU A 139 -12.05 -6.71 -20.99
CA LEU A 139 -11.97 -5.81 -19.84
C LEU A 139 -10.76 -6.10 -18.96
N GLU A 140 -10.42 -7.38 -18.77
CA GLU A 140 -9.23 -7.78 -17.99
C GLU A 140 -7.94 -7.35 -18.68
N TYR A 141 -7.86 -7.50 -20.02
CA TYR A 141 -6.70 -7.00 -20.78
C TYR A 141 -6.61 -5.47 -20.75
N THR A 142 -7.75 -4.78 -20.85
CA THR A 142 -7.79 -3.31 -20.74
C THR A 142 -7.35 -2.86 -19.35
N GLY A 143 -7.86 -3.51 -18.29
CA GLY A 143 -7.47 -3.25 -16.91
C GLY A 143 -5.98 -3.45 -16.69
N PHE A 144 -5.39 -4.50 -17.27
CA PHE A 144 -3.95 -4.73 -17.24
C PHE A 144 -3.16 -3.61 -17.95
N GLY A 145 -3.62 -3.17 -19.12
CA GLY A 145 -3.02 -2.03 -19.83
C GLY A 145 -3.05 -0.74 -19.01
N ILE A 146 -4.19 -0.42 -18.40
CA ILE A 146 -4.35 0.75 -17.51
C ILE A 146 -3.40 0.62 -16.31
N TRP A 147 -3.29 -0.56 -15.70
CA TRP A 147 -2.40 -0.80 -14.58
C TRP A 147 -0.91 -0.56 -14.96
N ILE A 148 -0.47 -1.00 -16.15
CA ILE A 148 0.89 -0.72 -16.65
C ILE A 148 1.13 0.79 -16.70
N ILE A 149 0.19 1.55 -17.29
CA ILE A 149 0.27 3.01 -17.39
C ILE A 149 0.33 3.63 -16.00
N SER A 150 -0.47 3.14 -15.06
CA SER A 150 -0.50 3.59 -13.66
C SER A 150 0.85 3.38 -12.97
N ILE A 151 1.40 2.18 -13.01
CA ILE A 151 2.70 1.87 -12.37
C ILE A 151 3.84 2.71 -12.97
N LEU A 152 3.87 2.87 -14.28
CA LEU A 152 4.89 3.68 -14.95
C LEU A 152 4.74 5.15 -14.61
N GLY A 153 3.52 5.69 -14.68
CA GLY A 153 3.23 7.09 -14.38
C GLY A 153 3.55 7.45 -12.93
N GLU A 154 3.14 6.62 -11.98
CA GLU A 154 3.45 6.79 -10.56
C GLU A 154 4.97 6.75 -10.32
N THR A 155 5.67 5.78 -10.93
CA THR A 155 7.14 5.66 -10.79
C THR A 155 7.87 6.88 -11.33
N ILE A 156 7.47 7.36 -12.51
CA ILE A 156 8.06 8.56 -13.12
C ILE A 156 7.80 9.80 -12.24
N ALA A 157 6.58 9.97 -11.75
CA ALA A 157 6.22 11.09 -10.88
C ALA A 157 7.04 11.10 -9.59
N ASP A 158 7.19 9.94 -8.93
CA ASP A 158 7.98 9.81 -7.70
C ASP A 158 9.47 10.08 -7.95
N GLN A 159 10.03 9.61 -9.09
CA GLN A 159 11.42 9.87 -9.46
C GLN A 159 11.67 11.36 -9.74
N GLN A 160 10.75 12.02 -10.46
CA GLN A 160 10.84 13.45 -10.73
C GLN A 160 10.85 14.25 -9.43
N LEU A 161 9.94 13.97 -8.50
CA LEU A 161 9.90 14.63 -7.20
C LEU A 161 11.15 14.34 -6.36
N SER A 162 11.62 13.11 -6.36
CA SER A 162 12.84 12.73 -5.64
C SER A 162 14.07 13.46 -6.17
N SER A 163 14.22 13.54 -7.49
CA SER A 163 15.30 14.27 -8.15
C SER A 163 15.25 15.77 -7.87
N PHE A 164 14.05 16.36 -7.93
CA PHE A 164 13.84 17.78 -7.60
C PHE A 164 14.26 18.10 -6.16
N LYS A 165 13.88 17.24 -5.20
CA LYS A 165 14.21 17.42 -3.78
C LYS A 165 15.69 17.22 -3.44
N LYS A 166 16.44 16.47 -4.26
CA LYS A 166 17.88 16.26 -4.06
C LYS A 166 18.71 17.51 -4.35
N ASN A 167 18.18 18.44 -5.16
CA ASN A 167 18.87 19.70 -5.44
C ASN A 167 18.62 20.70 -4.30
N PRO A 168 19.67 21.12 -3.56
CA PRO A 168 19.55 22.09 -2.47
C PRO A 168 18.92 23.44 -2.87
N ASP A 169 19.12 23.86 -4.13
CA ASP A 169 18.58 25.12 -4.67
C ASP A 169 17.06 25.12 -4.79
N ASN A 170 16.44 23.93 -4.71
CA ASN A 170 14.98 23.75 -4.78
C ASN A 170 14.32 23.78 -3.40
N LYS A 171 15.07 23.98 -2.32
CA LYS A 171 14.51 24.04 -0.96
C LYS A 171 13.48 25.17 -0.86
N GLY A 172 12.25 24.80 -0.46
CA GLY A 172 11.11 25.74 -0.34
C GLY A 172 10.39 26.04 -1.65
N LYS A 173 10.81 25.48 -2.78
CA LYS A 173 10.13 25.61 -4.08
C LYS A 173 9.15 24.47 -4.32
N VAL A 174 8.15 24.73 -5.18
CA VAL A 174 7.19 23.72 -5.64
C VAL A 174 7.76 23.04 -6.88
N CYS A 175 7.73 21.70 -6.92
CA CYS A 175 8.13 20.95 -8.10
C CYS A 175 7.17 21.21 -9.26
N GLN A 176 7.70 21.60 -10.40
CA GLN A 176 6.99 21.82 -11.68
C GLN A 176 7.63 21.05 -12.83
N ASP A 177 8.47 20.05 -12.53
CA ASP A 177 9.19 19.29 -13.54
C ASP A 177 8.31 18.13 -14.07
N GLY A 178 8.23 17.98 -15.39
CA GLY A 178 7.55 16.87 -16.05
C GLY A 178 6.07 16.76 -15.67
N LEU A 179 5.66 15.65 -15.07
CA LEU A 179 4.26 15.40 -14.68
C LEU A 179 3.74 16.38 -13.63
N TRP A 180 4.63 16.94 -12.80
CA TRP A 180 4.31 17.92 -11.75
C TRP A 180 3.93 19.30 -12.31
N TYR A 181 4.18 19.53 -13.60
CA TYR A 181 3.69 20.74 -14.27
C TYR A 181 2.17 20.69 -14.49
N TYR A 182 1.64 19.50 -14.79
CA TYR A 182 0.22 19.30 -15.12
C TYR A 182 -0.68 19.04 -13.92
N SER A 183 -0.12 18.52 -12.83
CA SER A 183 -0.87 18.15 -11.62
C SER A 183 -0.06 18.42 -10.37
N ARG A 184 -0.75 18.79 -9.27
CA ARG A 184 -0.12 18.93 -7.94
C ARG A 184 0.28 17.61 -7.32
N HIS A 185 -0.36 16.53 -7.73
CA HIS A 185 -0.15 15.18 -7.21
C HIS A 185 -0.27 14.14 -8.32
N PRO A 186 0.64 14.17 -9.32
CA PRO A 186 0.56 13.23 -10.43
C PRO A 186 0.75 11.77 -9.98
N ASN A 187 1.55 11.52 -8.93
CA ASN A 187 1.72 10.21 -8.36
C ASN A 187 0.40 9.65 -7.79
N TYR A 188 -0.45 10.45 -7.15
CA TYR A 188 -1.78 10.01 -6.70
C TYR A 188 -2.78 9.84 -7.83
N PHE A 189 -2.61 10.56 -8.93
CA PHE A 189 -3.43 10.36 -10.12
C PHE A 189 -3.20 8.99 -10.75
N PHE A 190 -1.97 8.51 -10.72
CA PHE A 190 -1.59 7.21 -11.27
C PHE A 190 -1.72 6.05 -10.28
N GLN A 191 -1.88 6.30 -9.01
CA GLN A 191 -2.08 5.30 -7.97
C GLN A 191 -3.52 4.77 -7.98
#